data_2695749049594f5d40260cb67abfad76
#
_entry.id   2695749049594f5d40260cb67abfad76
#
_cell.length_a   1.000
_cell.length_b   1.000
_cell.length_c   1.000
_cell.angle_alpha   90.00
_cell.angle_beta   90.00
_cell.angle_gamma   90.00
#
_symmetry.space_group_name_H-M   'P 1'
#
loop_
_entity.id
_entity.type
_entity.pdbx_description
1 polymer ?
#
loop_
_entity_poly.entity_id
_entity_poly.type
_entity_poly.pdbx_seq_one_letter_code
_entity_poly.pdbx_strand_id
1 'polypeptide(L)'
;LDVLFNNAGLGKGGPFADVPPEDHDLMLDVNLKGVIRGAEAAFPYLSKTPGSCLLNTCSAAGIYGSGGLAVYAATKFGVRGLTEALDIEWAPHGVKVRSLMPSFIDTPILDGISSGSNRSSRETLKEAGFEISPVELVAEAAWTAIEGKKVHTLVGKTAGQLAFLARFVPGMIRKRAKRLQDARV
;
A
#
# COMPACT_ATOMS: atom_id res chain seq x y z
N LEU A 1 -18.78 8.91 14.20
CA LEU A 1 -18.13 8.46 12.96
C LEU A 1 -17.80 6.99 13.09
N ASP A 2 -18.36 6.17 12.20
CA ASP A 2 -18.21 4.70 12.27
C ASP A 2 -16.92 4.24 11.57
N VAL A 3 -16.63 4.83 10.41
CA VAL A 3 -15.46 4.48 9.62
C VAL A 3 -14.84 5.73 9.01
N LEU A 4 -13.52 5.87 9.12
CA LEU A 4 -12.73 6.69 8.22
C LEU A 4 -11.91 5.79 7.30
N PHE A 5 -11.99 6.01 5.99
CA PHE A 5 -11.17 5.31 5.00
C PHE A 5 -10.13 6.26 4.39
N ASN A 6 -8.90 6.19 4.86
CA ASN A 6 -7.74 6.86 4.28
C ASN A 6 -7.33 6.14 3.00
N ASN A 7 -7.94 6.52 1.87
CA ASN A 7 -7.73 5.84 0.58
C ASN A 7 -6.91 6.65 -0.41
N ALA A 8 -6.85 7.97 -0.29
CA ALA A 8 -6.10 8.81 -1.22
C ALA A 8 -4.65 8.36 -1.33
N GLY A 9 -4.16 8.27 -2.56
CA GLY A 9 -2.79 7.84 -2.81
C GLY A 9 -2.42 7.96 -4.27
N LEU A 10 -1.13 8.10 -4.52
CA LEU A 10 -0.53 8.15 -5.85
C LEU A 10 0.76 7.34 -5.90
N GLY A 11 1.17 6.96 -7.10
CA GLY A 11 2.42 6.25 -7.35
C GLY A 11 3.22 6.94 -8.45
N LYS A 12 4.50 7.20 -8.17
CA LYS A 12 5.48 7.63 -9.13
C LYS A 12 6.62 6.61 -9.12
N GLY A 13 6.92 6.05 -10.26
CA GLY A 13 7.93 5.00 -10.42
C GLY A 13 9.09 5.44 -11.30
N GLY A 14 10.17 4.68 -11.25
CA GLY A 14 11.38 4.89 -12.02
C GLY A 14 12.63 4.58 -11.20
N PRO A 15 13.82 4.54 -11.83
CA PRO A 15 15.09 4.53 -11.11
C PRO A 15 15.12 5.71 -10.12
N PHE A 16 15.60 5.48 -8.90
CA PHE A 16 15.53 6.47 -7.84
C PHE A 16 16.14 7.83 -8.24
N ALA A 17 17.24 7.79 -8.99
CA ALA A 17 17.94 9.00 -9.44
C ALA A 17 17.19 9.78 -10.55
N ASP A 18 16.25 9.14 -11.24
CA ASP A 18 15.54 9.72 -12.38
C ASP A 18 14.15 10.26 -12.00
N VAL A 19 13.66 9.92 -10.80
CA VAL A 19 12.40 10.46 -10.28
C VAL A 19 12.65 11.85 -9.71
N PRO A 20 11.92 12.87 -10.17
CA PRO A 20 12.08 14.24 -9.66
C PRO A 20 11.87 14.31 -8.13
N PRO A 21 12.68 15.12 -7.41
CA PRO A 21 12.52 15.29 -5.96
C PRO A 21 11.11 15.74 -5.55
N GLU A 22 10.47 16.59 -6.33
CA GLU A 22 9.10 17.05 -6.12
C GLU A 22 8.07 15.91 -6.18
N ASP A 23 8.29 14.87 -7.01
CA ASP A 23 7.45 13.68 -7.04
C ASP A 23 7.67 12.80 -5.80
N HIS A 24 8.90 12.78 -5.24
CA HIS A 24 9.18 12.13 -3.96
C HIS A 24 8.44 12.83 -2.82
N ASP A 25 8.50 14.16 -2.75
CA ASP A 25 7.82 14.97 -1.73
C ASP A 25 6.30 14.81 -1.84
N LEU A 26 5.76 14.84 -3.05
CA LEU A 26 4.33 14.64 -3.30
C LEU A 26 3.86 13.25 -2.81
N MET A 27 4.65 12.19 -3.05
CA MET A 27 4.32 10.86 -2.53
C MET A 27 4.34 10.82 -1.00
N LEU A 28 5.29 11.47 -0.36
CA LEU A 28 5.37 11.56 1.10
C LEU A 28 4.19 12.34 1.67
N ASP A 29 3.84 13.47 1.05
CA ASP A 29 2.75 14.32 1.50
C ASP A 29 1.40 13.62 1.38
N VAL A 30 1.10 13.02 0.24
CA VAL A 30 -0.20 12.38 0.01
C VAL A 30 -0.28 11.03 0.71
N ASN A 31 0.68 10.11 0.45
CA ASN A 31 0.54 8.72 0.86
C ASN A 31 0.85 8.47 2.34
N LEU A 32 1.61 9.35 3.00
CA LEU A 32 1.98 9.18 4.41
C LEU A 32 1.46 10.31 5.29
N LYS A 33 1.83 11.57 5.02
CA LYS A 33 1.33 12.70 5.84
C LYS A 33 -0.19 12.83 5.75
N GLY A 34 -0.78 12.63 4.55
CA GLY A 34 -2.23 12.63 4.37
C GLY A 34 -2.93 11.60 5.26
N VAL A 35 -2.37 10.38 5.35
CA VAL A 35 -2.90 9.31 6.22
C VAL A 35 -2.79 9.69 7.70
N ILE A 36 -1.65 10.28 8.13
CA ILE A 36 -1.45 10.76 9.49
C ILE A 36 -2.48 11.84 9.82
N ARG A 37 -2.65 12.84 8.96
CA ARG A 37 -3.61 13.94 9.16
C ARG A 37 -5.06 13.44 9.21
N GLY A 38 -5.40 12.45 8.36
CA GLY A 38 -6.71 11.80 8.42
C GLY A 38 -6.94 11.10 9.76
N ALA A 39 -5.94 10.37 10.27
CA ALA A 39 -6.02 9.72 11.57
C ALA A 39 -6.17 10.75 12.71
N GLU A 40 -5.34 11.80 12.74
CA GLU A 40 -5.43 12.90 13.73
C GLU A 40 -6.82 13.54 13.75
N ALA A 41 -7.34 13.88 12.57
CA ALA A 41 -8.65 14.56 12.44
C ALA A 41 -9.82 13.65 12.83
N ALA A 42 -9.73 12.34 12.59
CA ALA A 42 -10.81 11.40 12.81
C ALA A 42 -10.88 10.87 14.25
N PHE A 43 -9.77 10.76 14.95
CA PHE A 43 -9.71 10.15 16.28
C PHE A 43 -10.74 10.70 17.28
N PRO A 44 -10.94 12.04 17.41
CA PRO A 44 -11.93 12.59 18.35
C PRO A 44 -13.37 12.16 18.06
N TYR A 45 -13.66 11.73 16.86
CA TYR A 45 -14.98 11.25 16.42
C TYR A 45 -15.09 9.73 16.49
N LEU A 46 -14.04 9.01 16.06
CA LEU A 46 -13.99 7.54 16.14
C LEU A 46 -14.03 7.06 17.59
N SER A 47 -13.29 7.69 18.50
CA SER A 47 -13.23 7.32 19.91
C SER A 47 -14.56 7.47 20.67
N LYS A 48 -15.53 8.19 20.09
CA LYS A 48 -16.89 8.34 20.64
C LYS A 48 -17.87 7.28 20.10
N THR A 49 -17.42 6.43 19.18
CA THR A 49 -18.26 5.43 18.51
C THR A 49 -17.68 4.04 18.76
N PRO A 50 -18.16 3.29 19.76
CA PRO A 50 -17.64 1.94 20.05
C PRO A 50 -17.70 1.04 18.81
N GLY A 51 -16.59 0.34 18.54
CA GLY A 51 -16.48 -0.55 17.37
C GLY A 51 -16.14 0.15 16.05
N SER A 52 -15.93 1.47 16.07
CA SER A 52 -15.48 2.24 14.91
C SER A 52 -14.15 1.75 14.33
N CYS A 53 -13.85 2.17 13.11
CA CYS A 53 -12.67 1.71 12.39
C CYS A 53 -11.97 2.83 11.60
N LEU A 54 -10.66 2.95 11.77
CA LEU A 54 -9.78 3.62 10.83
C LEU A 54 -9.24 2.59 9.84
N LEU A 55 -9.59 2.72 8.56
CA LEU A 55 -9.09 1.86 7.49
C LEU A 55 -8.09 2.63 6.64
N ASN A 56 -6.88 2.11 6.47
CA ASN A 56 -5.81 2.72 5.68
C ASN A 56 -5.51 1.91 4.43
N THR A 57 -5.40 2.55 3.26
CA THR A 57 -4.88 1.91 2.05
C THR A 57 -3.35 1.87 2.09
N CYS A 58 -2.82 0.71 2.48
CA CYS A 58 -1.42 0.37 2.34
C CYS A 58 -1.13 -0.15 0.92
N SER A 59 -0.32 -1.19 0.77
CA SER A 59 0.00 -1.89 -0.49
C SER A 59 0.83 -3.14 -0.20
N ALA A 60 0.90 -4.05 -1.15
CA ALA A 60 1.93 -5.10 -1.18
C ALA A 60 3.36 -4.50 -1.15
N ALA A 61 3.55 -3.27 -1.63
CA ALA A 61 4.80 -2.52 -1.50
C ALA A 61 5.18 -2.17 -0.04
N GLY A 62 4.23 -2.25 0.91
CA GLY A 62 4.49 -2.17 2.35
C GLY A 62 4.92 -3.51 2.98
N ILE A 63 5.04 -4.57 2.18
CA ILE A 63 5.53 -5.89 2.63
C ILE A 63 7.00 -6.07 2.24
N TYR A 64 7.36 -5.66 1.03
CA TYR A 64 8.71 -5.75 0.50
C TYR A 64 8.97 -4.62 -0.50
N GLY A 65 10.13 -3.96 -0.36
CA GLY A 65 10.55 -2.88 -1.25
C GLY A 65 10.90 -3.41 -2.64
N SER A 66 10.42 -2.73 -3.68
CA SER A 66 10.68 -3.09 -5.08
C SER A 66 11.54 -2.03 -5.76
N GLY A 67 12.49 -2.46 -6.60
CA GLY A 67 13.24 -1.53 -7.46
C GLY A 67 12.30 -0.71 -8.33
N GLY A 68 12.61 0.58 -8.49
CA GLY A 68 11.77 1.53 -9.21
C GLY A 68 10.58 2.10 -8.41
N LEU A 69 10.41 1.71 -7.14
CA LEU A 69 9.33 2.18 -6.26
C LEU A 69 9.84 2.56 -4.86
N ALA A 70 11.07 3.06 -4.75
CA ALA A 70 11.74 3.25 -3.45
C ALA A 70 10.93 4.12 -2.47
N VAL A 71 10.59 5.35 -2.87
CA VAL A 71 9.84 6.28 -2.00
C VAL A 71 8.39 5.83 -1.83
N TYR A 72 7.74 5.33 -2.88
CA TYR A 72 6.41 4.74 -2.75
C TYR A 72 6.40 3.61 -1.71
N ALA A 73 7.34 2.67 -1.78
CA ALA A 73 7.46 1.60 -0.79
C ALA A 73 7.71 2.17 0.61
N ALA A 74 8.59 3.16 0.78
CA ALA A 74 8.83 3.80 2.07
C ALA A 74 7.55 4.37 2.67
N THR A 75 6.71 5.06 1.87
CA THR A 75 5.40 5.57 2.35
C THR A 75 4.49 4.44 2.79
N LYS A 76 4.43 3.32 2.05
CA LYS A 76 3.54 2.19 2.38
C LYS A 76 4.05 1.37 3.58
N PHE A 77 5.36 1.26 3.79
CA PHE A 77 5.93 0.76 5.05
C PHE A 77 5.58 1.69 6.22
N GLY A 78 5.66 3.01 6.03
CA GLY A 78 5.24 4.00 7.02
C GLY A 78 3.76 3.84 7.42
N VAL A 79 2.86 3.71 6.43
CA VAL A 79 1.42 3.46 6.68
C VAL A 79 1.20 2.13 7.41
N ARG A 80 1.95 1.09 7.08
CA ARG A 80 1.87 -0.19 7.80
C ARG A 80 2.26 -0.03 9.27
N GLY A 81 3.43 0.55 9.55
CA GLY A 81 3.90 0.76 10.93
C GLY A 81 2.95 1.66 11.73
N LEU A 82 2.45 2.74 11.12
CA LEU A 82 1.42 3.61 11.72
C LEU A 82 0.15 2.82 12.06
N THR A 83 -0.34 1.98 11.16
CA THR A 83 -1.53 1.16 11.39
C THR A 83 -1.34 0.21 12.57
N GLU A 84 -0.20 -0.49 12.63
CA GLU A 84 0.14 -1.41 13.72
C GLU A 84 0.21 -0.68 15.09
N ALA A 85 0.84 0.49 15.13
CA ALA A 85 0.97 1.29 16.34
C ALA A 85 -0.39 1.81 16.83
N LEU A 86 -1.16 2.42 15.92
CA LEU A 86 -2.47 2.98 16.27
C LEU A 86 -3.51 1.91 16.63
N ASP A 87 -3.43 0.69 16.08
CA ASP A 87 -4.31 -0.41 16.50
C ASP A 87 -4.12 -0.75 18.00
N ILE A 88 -2.89 -0.68 18.48
CA ILE A 88 -2.57 -0.89 19.89
C ILE A 88 -3.01 0.32 20.74
N GLU A 89 -2.65 1.53 20.30
CA GLU A 89 -2.92 2.76 21.07
C GLU A 89 -4.41 3.07 21.20
N TRP A 90 -5.22 2.76 20.16
CA TRP A 90 -6.64 3.09 20.12
C TRP A 90 -7.55 1.96 20.61
N ALA A 91 -7.02 0.78 20.86
CA ALA A 91 -7.76 -0.35 21.42
C ALA A 91 -8.50 -0.01 22.73
N PRO A 92 -7.94 0.74 23.72
CA PRO A 92 -8.66 1.15 24.92
C PRO A 92 -9.88 2.03 24.65
N HIS A 93 -9.93 2.70 23.49
CA HIS A 93 -11.06 3.54 23.06
C HIS A 93 -12.09 2.75 22.22
N GLY A 94 -11.90 1.44 22.04
CA GLY A 94 -12.78 0.61 21.21
C GLY A 94 -12.69 0.88 19.71
N VAL A 95 -11.63 1.56 19.25
CA VAL A 95 -11.39 1.88 17.84
C VAL A 95 -10.49 0.83 17.22
N LYS A 96 -10.93 0.22 16.13
CA LYS A 96 -10.11 -0.68 15.32
C LYS A 96 -9.28 0.13 14.32
N VAL A 97 -8.02 -0.23 14.13
CA VAL A 97 -7.19 0.36 13.07
C VAL A 97 -6.71 -0.76 12.13
N ARG A 98 -7.07 -0.66 10.86
CA ARG A 98 -6.91 -1.72 9.87
C ARG A 98 -6.22 -1.19 8.63
N SER A 99 -5.56 -2.06 7.87
CA SER A 99 -5.08 -1.72 6.54
C SER A 99 -5.42 -2.75 5.48
N LEU A 100 -5.62 -2.25 4.26
CA LEU A 100 -5.65 -3.05 3.04
C LEU A 100 -4.27 -3.08 2.44
N MET A 101 -3.81 -4.25 2.01
CA MET A 101 -2.53 -4.43 1.33
C MET A 101 -2.76 -5.05 -0.06
N PRO A 102 -3.32 -4.27 -1.01
CA PRO A 102 -3.55 -4.74 -2.36
C PRO A 102 -2.25 -4.92 -3.14
N SER A 103 -2.26 -5.89 -4.07
CA SER A 103 -1.24 -6.01 -5.10
C SER A 103 -1.54 -5.07 -6.28
N PHE A 104 -1.61 -5.57 -7.51
CA PHE A 104 -1.91 -4.77 -8.68
C PHE A 104 -3.42 -4.75 -8.93
N ILE A 105 -4.02 -3.58 -8.80
CA ILE A 105 -5.46 -3.36 -8.93
C ILE A 105 -5.73 -2.49 -10.16
N ASP A 106 -6.78 -2.82 -10.90
CA ASP A 106 -7.20 -2.09 -12.10
C ASP A 106 -7.76 -0.72 -11.73
N THR A 107 -6.86 0.25 -11.63
CA THR A 107 -7.16 1.64 -11.27
C THR A 107 -6.27 2.59 -12.08
N PRO A 108 -6.60 3.88 -12.19
CA PRO A 108 -5.80 4.87 -12.89
C PRO A 108 -4.35 5.01 -12.40
N ILE A 109 -4.04 4.55 -11.20
CA ILE A 109 -2.65 4.56 -10.67
C ILE A 109 -1.68 3.74 -11.55
N LEU A 110 -2.20 2.73 -12.27
CA LEU A 110 -1.41 1.91 -13.18
C LEU A 110 -1.19 2.54 -14.56
N ASP A 111 -1.88 3.63 -14.88
CA ASP A 111 -1.73 4.32 -16.16
C ASP A 111 -0.57 5.32 -16.14
N GLY A 112 0.00 5.56 -14.95
CA GLY A 112 1.19 6.39 -14.79
C GLY A 112 2.42 5.81 -15.52
N ILE A 113 3.14 6.69 -16.22
CA ILE A 113 4.40 6.38 -16.88
C ILE A 113 5.52 6.55 -15.87
N SER A 114 6.38 5.55 -15.73
CA SER A 114 7.56 5.63 -14.86
C SER A 114 8.64 6.53 -15.47
N SER A 115 9.35 7.28 -14.63
CA SER A 115 10.52 8.06 -15.07
C SER A 115 11.53 7.16 -15.79
N GLY A 116 12.06 7.63 -16.90
CA GLY A 116 12.97 6.86 -17.75
C GLY A 116 12.30 5.77 -18.61
N SER A 117 10.96 5.75 -18.70
CA SER A 117 10.20 4.80 -19.51
C SER A 117 9.20 5.53 -20.42
N ASN A 118 8.85 4.89 -21.55
CA ASN A 118 7.77 5.33 -22.43
C ASN A 118 6.51 4.47 -22.27
N ARG A 119 6.47 3.59 -21.25
CA ARG A 119 5.37 2.63 -21.01
C ARG A 119 4.72 2.90 -19.67
N SER A 120 3.42 2.65 -19.63
CA SER A 120 2.66 2.68 -18.38
C SER A 120 3.04 1.49 -17.48
N SER A 121 2.80 1.65 -16.18
CA SER A 121 2.94 0.55 -15.23
C SER A 121 2.04 -0.64 -15.61
N ARG A 122 0.84 -0.36 -16.14
CA ARG A 122 -0.13 -1.36 -16.61
C ARG A 122 0.45 -2.25 -17.72
N GLU A 123 1.04 -1.63 -18.75
CA GLU A 123 1.67 -2.37 -19.85
C GLU A 123 2.82 -3.24 -19.36
N THR A 124 3.69 -2.66 -18.53
CA THR A 124 4.84 -3.37 -17.95
C THR A 124 4.41 -4.58 -17.13
N LEU A 125 3.34 -4.45 -16.32
CA LEU A 125 2.82 -5.54 -15.49
C LEU A 125 2.20 -6.66 -16.34
N LYS A 126 1.44 -6.32 -17.38
CA LYS A 126 0.85 -7.30 -18.30
C LYS A 126 1.93 -8.11 -19.03
N GLU A 127 2.96 -7.45 -19.55
CA GLU A 127 4.08 -8.12 -20.23
C GLU A 127 4.87 -9.04 -19.27
N ALA A 128 5.02 -8.64 -18.01
CA ALA A 128 5.65 -9.45 -16.98
C ALA A 128 4.77 -10.60 -16.46
N GLY A 129 3.54 -10.74 -16.97
CA GLY A 129 2.61 -11.80 -16.59
C GLY A 129 2.00 -11.65 -15.19
N PHE A 130 1.97 -10.42 -14.65
CA PHE A 130 1.31 -10.18 -13.38
C PHE A 130 -0.21 -10.10 -13.53
N GLU A 131 -0.93 -10.70 -12.57
CA GLU A 131 -2.38 -10.57 -12.46
C GLU A 131 -2.74 -9.14 -12.00
N ILE A 132 -3.60 -8.48 -12.77
CA ILE A 132 -4.23 -7.21 -12.39
C ILE A 132 -5.66 -7.57 -11.96
N SER A 133 -5.95 -7.32 -10.69
CA SER A 133 -7.24 -7.67 -10.07
C SER A 133 -8.25 -6.53 -10.21
N PRO A 134 -9.56 -6.82 -10.29
CA PRO A 134 -10.60 -5.79 -10.36
C PRO A 134 -10.72 -5.02 -9.05
N VAL A 135 -11.19 -3.77 -9.12
CA VAL A 135 -11.33 -2.88 -7.95
C VAL A 135 -12.39 -3.38 -6.96
N GLU A 136 -13.38 -4.10 -7.43
CA GLU A 136 -14.45 -4.69 -6.61
C GLU A 136 -13.90 -5.62 -5.53
N LEU A 137 -12.82 -6.35 -5.85
CA LEU A 137 -12.14 -7.22 -4.89
C LEU A 137 -11.57 -6.42 -3.70
N VAL A 138 -11.12 -5.19 -3.95
CA VAL A 138 -10.63 -4.29 -2.87
C VAL A 138 -11.79 -3.77 -2.03
N ALA A 139 -12.93 -3.45 -2.65
CA ALA A 139 -14.12 -2.98 -1.95
C ALA A 139 -14.68 -4.06 -1.00
N GLU A 140 -14.77 -5.30 -1.46
CA GLU A 140 -15.17 -6.44 -0.62
C GLU A 140 -14.18 -6.69 0.52
N ALA A 141 -12.89 -6.62 0.23
CA ALA A 141 -11.84 -6.76 1.24
C ALA A 141 -11.88 -5.63 2.27
N ALA A 142 -12.31 -4.41 1.90
CA ALA A 142 -12.47 -3.29 2.82
C ALA A 142 -13.53 -3.60 3.88
N TRP A 143 -14.71 -4.07 3.50
CA TRP A 143 -15.73 -4.50 4.45
C TRP A 143 -15.25 -5.63 5.34
N THR A 144 -14.59 -6.65 4.76
CA THR A 144 -13.99 -7.75 5.53
C THR A 144 -12.96 -7.25 6.55
N ALA A 145 -12.17 -6.24 6.20
CA ALA A 145 -11.18 -5.66 7.10
C ALA A 145 -11.83 -4.87 8.25
N ILE A 146 -12.86 -4.08 7.96
CA ILE A 146 -13.60 -3.27 8.96
C ILE A 146 -14.25 -4.17 10.00
N GLU A 147 -14.90 -5.25 9.59
CA GLU A 147 -15.60 -6.19 10.47
C GLU A 147 -14.62 -7.17 11.15
N GLY A 148 -13.51 -7.46 10.49
CA GLY A 148 -12.56 -8.50 10.87
C GLY A 148 -11.67 -8.17 12.06
N LYS A 149 -10.87 -9.17 12.45
CA LYS A 149 -9.91 -9.07 13.56
C LYS A 149 -8.47 -8.84 13.10
N LYS A 150 -8.17 -9.03 11.81
CA LYS A 150 -6.80 -8.89 11.29
C LYS A 150 -6.45 -7.42 11.11
N VAL A 151 -5.28 -7.01 11.56
CA VAL A 151 -4.75 -5.65 11.35
C VAL A 151 -4.52 -5.40 9.85
N HIS A 152 -3.97 -6.37 9.16
CA HIS A 152 -3.69 -6.26 7.72
C HIS A 152 -4.51 -7.27 6.92
N THR A 153 -5.18 -6.79 5.88
CA THR A 153 -5.92 -7.60 4.91
C THR A 153 -5.19 -7.57 3.57
N LEU A 154 -4.62 -8.73 3.17
CA LEU A 154 -3.95 -8.88 1.89
C LEU A 154 -4.99 -9.04 0.78
N VAL A 155 -4.83 -8.32 -0.34
CA VAL A 155 -5.76 -8.38 -1.47
C VAL A 155 -5.03 -8.80 -2.74
N GLY A 156 -5.52 -9.87 -3.36
CA GLY A 156 -4.93 -10.52 -4.53
C GLY A 156 -3.88 -11.59 -4.18
N LYS A 157 -3.72 -12.54 -5.09
CA LYS A 157 -2.80 -13.69 -4.90
C LYS A 157 -1.34 -13.25 -4.71
N THR A 158 -0.91 -12.25 -5.49
CA THR A 158 0.47 -11.73 -5.44
C THR A 158 0.81 -11.16 -4.06
N ALA A 159 -0.13 -10.46 -3.39
CA ALA A 159 0.10 -9.94 -2.04
C ALA A 159 0.31 -11.06 -1.02
N GLY A 160 -0.51 -12.12 -1.09
CA GLY A 160 -0.37 -13.29 -0.21
C GLY A 160 0.96 -14.03 -0.41
N GLN A 161 1.34 -14.27 -1.66
CA GLN A 161 2.62 -14.90 -2.00
C GLN A 161 3.80 -14.06 -1.51
N LEU A 162 3.76 -12.74 -1.74
CA LEU A 162 4.81 -11.83 -1.32
C LEU A 162 4.96 -11.82 0.20
N ALA A 163 3.85 -11.78 0.94
CA ALA A 163 3.87 -11.80 2.41
C ALA A 163 4.52 -13.09 2.95
N PHE A 164 4.17 -14.23 2.38
CA PHE A 164 4.79 -15.52 2.74
C PHE A 164 6.30 -15.53 2.44
N LEU A 165 6.68 -15.18 1.22
CA LEU A 165 8.07 -15.18 0.78
C LEU A 165 8.92 -14.17 1.58
N ALA A 166 8.40 -12.97 1.84
CA ALA A 166 9.12 -11.94 2.61
C ALA A 166 9.42 -12.39 4.04
N ARG A 167 8.52 -13.18 4.63
CA ARG A 167 8.68 -13.68 6.00
C ARG A 167 9.64 -14.86 6.09
N PHE A 168 9.57 -15.82 5.18
CA PHE A 168 10.23 -17.10 5.31
C PHE A 168 11.46 -17.29 4.42
N VAL A 169 11.47 -16.64 3.24
CA VAL A 169 12.56 -16.80 2.25
C VAL A 169 12.93 -15.47 1.56
N PRO A 170 13.27 -14.43 2.31
CA PRO A 170 13.53 -13.08 1.76
C PRO A 170 14.67 -13.05 0.73
N GLY A 171 15.63 -13.96 0.84
CA GLY A 171 16.71 -14.10 -0.12
C GLY A 171 16.24 -14.49 -1.53
N MET A 172 15.15 -15.25 -1.64
CA MET A 172 14.56 -15.62 -2.92
C MET A 172 13.94 -14.41 -3.61
N ILE A 173 13.20 -13.58 -2.87
CA ILE A 173 12.63 -12.33 -3.42
C ILE A 173 13.74 -11.43 -3.94
N ARG A 174 14.77 -11.21 -3.12
CA ARG A 174 15.91 -10.37 -3.50
C ARG A 174 16.58 -10.86 -4.80
N LYS A 175 16.81 -12.16 -4.93
CA LYS A 175 17.41 -12.76 -6.13
C LYS A 175 16.51 -12.57 -7.35
N ARG A 176 15.19 -12.76 -7.21
CA ARG A 176 14.22 -12.56 -8.29
C ARG A 176 14.11 -11.09 -8.68
N ALA A 177 14.05 -10.18 -7.70
CA ALA A 177 13.97 -8.75 -7.96
C ALA A 177 15.21 -8.22 -8.69
N LYS A 178 16.41 -8.66 -8.33
CA LYS A 178 17.64 -8.31 -9.05
C LYS A 178 17.61 -8.78 -10.50
N ARG A 179 17.24 -10.04 -10.77
CA ARG A 179 17.14 -10.55 -12.15
C ARG A 179 16.16 -9.76 -13.02
N LEU A 180 15.03 -9.30 -12.43
CA LEU A 180 14.07 -8.47 -13.14
C LEU A 180 14.62 -7.07 -13.43
N GLN A 181 15.47 -6.54 -12.56
CA GLN A 181 16.15 -5.26 -12.79
C GLN A 181 17.22 -5.39 -13.87
N ASP A 182 18.05 -6.44 -13.82
CA ASP A 182 19.12 -6.70 -14.82
C ASP A 182 18.55 -6.90 -16.24
N ALA A 183 17.34 -7.45 -16.36
CA ALA A 183 16.65 -7.62 -17.64
C ALA A 183 16.03 -6.32 -18.22
N ARG A 184 16.05 -5.21 -17.46
CA ARG A 184 15.55 -3.90 -17.88
C ARG A 184 16.65 -2.93 -18.32
N VAL A 185 17.91 -3.27 -18.04
CA VAL A 185 19.13 -2.56 -18.47
C VAL A 185 19.64 -3.21 -19.75
#